data_c1e577a5d9539dbf74cbeb60f38ea44b
#
_entry.id   c1e577a5d9539dbf74cbeb60f38ea44b
#
_cell.length_a   1.000
_cell.length_b   1.000
_cell.length_c   1.000
_cell.angle_alpha   90.00
_cell.angle_beta   90.00
_cell.angle_gamma   90.00
#
_symmetry.space_group_name_H-M   'P 1'
#
loop_
_entity.id
_entity.type
_entity.pdbx_description
1 polymer ?
#
loop_
_entity_poly.entity_id
_entity_poly.type
_entity_poly.pdbx_seq_one_letter_code
_entity_poly.pdbx_strand_id
1 'polypeptide(L)' 'MQQIVDLTKQGVSSDDIIAKIKAANSKYSLTADDVSYLQKQGVSQRVIETMQTSK' A
#
# COMPACT_ATOMS: atom_id res chain seq x y z
N MET A 1 -4.32 4.02 5.06
CA MET A 1 -2.94 4.13 4.56
C MET A 1 -1.89 3.81 5.63
N GLN A 2 -2.09 4.24 6.85
CA GLN A 2 -1.15 3.92 7.94
C GLN A 2 -1.01 2.42 8.13
N GLN A 3 -2.08 1.66 7.97
CA GLN A 3 -2.04 0.21 8.12
C GLN A 3 -1.05 -0.42 7.12
N ILE A 4 -0.99 0.11 5.90
CA ILE A 4 -0.07 -0.40 4.88
C ILE A 4 1.37 -0.13 5.30
N VAL A 5 1.65 1.06 5.82
CA VAL A 5 2.97 1.40 6.33
C VAL A 5 3.36 0.47 7.48
N ASP A 6 2.44 0.24 8.40
CA ASP A 6 2.69 -0.63 9.55
C ASP A 6 3.00 -2.06 9.11
N LEU A 7 2.25 -2.60 8.16
CA LEU A 7 2.50 -3.95 7.63
C LEU A 7 3.87 -4.02 6.98
N THR A 8 4.25 -2.99 6.22
CA THR A 8 5.56 -2.93 5.60
C THR A 8 6.68 -2.96 6.66
N LYS A 9 6.53 -2.18 7.72
CA LYS A 9 7.53 -2.11 8.77
C LYS A 9 7.62 -3.39 9.59
N GLN A 10 6.52 -4.14 9.68
CA GLN A 10 6.50 -5.43 10.36
C GLN A 10 7.14 -6.54 9.55
N GLY A 11 7.52 -6.26 8.30
CA GLY A 11 8.14 -7.25 7.46
C GLY A 11 7.16 -8.13 6.70
N VAL A 12 5.90 -7.73 6.62
CA VAL A 12 4.90 -8.46 5.84
C VAL A 12 5.23 -8.33 4.36
N SER A 13 5.16 -9.43 3.62
CA SER A 13 5.51 -9.43 2.21
C SER A 13 4.54 -8.58 1.38
N SER A 14 5.03 -8.06 0.25
CA SER A 14 4.22 -7.27 -0.65
C SER A 14 3.00 -8.06 -1.13
N ASP A 15 3.17 -9.34 -1.44
CA ASP A 15 2.06 -10.18 -1.90
C ASP A 15 0.97 -10.28 -0.84
N ASP A 16 1.35 -10.45 0.43
CA ASP A 16 0.39 -10.51 1.52
C ASP A 16 -0.33 -9.19 1.70
N ILE A 17 0.38 -8.09 1.61
CA ILE A 17 -0.21 -6.76 1.72
C ILE A 17 -1.21 -6.54 0.59
N ILE A 18 -0.84 -6.89 -0.63
CA ILE A 18 -1.71 -6.78 -1.80
C ILE A 18 -2.97 -7.63 -1.61
N ALA A 19 -2.80 -8.87 -1.11
CA ALA A 19 -3.93 -9.74 -0.85
C ALA A 19 -4.90 -9.12 0.16
N LYS A 20 -4.37 -8.49 1.20
CA LYS A 20 -5.20 -7.82 2.21
C LYS A 20 -5.98 -6.64 1.62
N ILE A 21 -5.33 -5.88 0.75
CA ILE A 21 -5.99 -4.74 0.09
C ILE A 21 -7.14 -5.24 -0.77
N LYS A 22 -6.92 -6.30 -1.54
CA LYS A 22 -7.94 -6.86 -2.41
C LYS A 22 -9.06 -7.50 -1.61
N ALA A 23 -8.74 -8.24 -0.56
CA ALA A 23 -9.72 -8.91 0.28
C ALA A 23 -10.63 -7.92 1.00
N ALA A 24 -10.07 -6.79 1.43
CA ALA A 24 -10.82 -5.74 2.10
C ALA A 24 -11.63 -4.89 1.11
N ASN A 25 -11.37 -5.06 -0.18
CA ASN A 25 -12.01 -4.25 -1.22
C ASN A 25 -11.83 -2.76 -0.95
N SER A 26 -10.66 -2.41 -0.45
CA SER A 26 -10.36 -1.03 -0.07
C SER A 26 -10.12 -0.16 -1.28
N LYS A 27 -10.56 1.08 -1.18
CA LYS A 27 -10.33 2.07 -2.22
C LYS A 27 -9.47 3.18 -1.65
N TYR A 28 -8.43 3.54 -2.38
CA TYR A 28 -7.50 4.57 -1.95
C TYR A 28 -7.43 5.66 -3.02
N SER A 29 -7.53 6.90 -2.57
CA SER A 29 -7.32 8.05 -3.44
C SER A 29 -5.96 8.63 -3.10
N LEU A 30 -4.93 8.22 -3.83
CA LEU A 30 -3.57 8.63 -3.53
C LEU A 30 -3.21 9.87 -4.33
N THR A 31 -2.68 10.87 -3.63
CA THR A 31 -2.07 12.04 -4.27
C THR A 31 -0.59 11.75 -4.51
N ALA A 32 0.07 12.64 -5.26
CA ALA A 32 1.51 12.52 -5.46
C ALA A 32 2.26 12.54 -4.13
N ASP A 33 1.81 13.35 -3.18
CA ASP A 33 2.41 13.42 -1.85
C ASP A 33 2.24 12.09 -1.11
N ASP A 34 1.07 11.46 -1.22
CA ASP A 34 0.82 10.18 -0.60
C ASP A 34 1.75 9.10 -1.15
N VAL A 35 1.93 9.09 -2.47
CA VAL A 35 2.83 8.13 -3.12
C VAL A 35 4.26 8.35 -2.63
N SER A 36 4.72 9.60 -2.58
CA SER A 36 6.05 9.93 -2.08
C SER A 36 6.22 9.48 -0.63
N TYR A 37 5.22 9.71 0.21
CA TYR A 37 5.25 9.30 1.60
C TYR A 37 5.41 7.78 1.72
N LEU A 38 4.61 7.03 0.97
CA LEU A 38 4.67 5.57 1.00
C LEU A 38 6.04 5.07 0.56
N GLN A 39 6.62 5.67 -0.48
CA GLN A 39 7.95 5.30 -0.94
C GLN A 39 9.01 5.55 0.13
N LYS A 40 8.91 6.66 0.82
CA LYS A 40 9.85 7.00 1.91
C LYS A 40 9.75 6.03 3.07
N GLN A 41 8.57 5.47 3.29
CA GLN A 41 8.35 4.51 4.37
C GLN A 41 8.78 3.09 3.96
N GLY A 42 9.27 2.92 2.74
CA GLY A 42 9.75 1.62 2.28
C GLY A 42 8.66 0.72 1.70
N VAL A 43 7.49 1.27 1.42
CA VAL A 43 6.40 0.51 0.80
C VAL A 43 6.80 0.17 -0.64
N SER A 44 6.59 -1.09 -1.05
CA SER A 44 7.00 -1.53 -2.37
C SER A 44 6.16 -0.87 -3.46
N GLN A 45 6.77 -0.70 -4.63
CA GLN A 45 6.06 -0.13 -5.77
C GLN A 45 4.83 -0.95 -6.15
N ARG A 46 4.91 -2.28 -6.04
CA ARG A 46 3.78 -3.16 -6.36
C ARG A 46 2.58 -2.86 -5.48
N VAL A 47 2.81 -2.64 -4.19
CA VAL A 47 1.75 -2.30 -3.24
C VAL A 47 1.15 -0.94 -3.60
N ILE A 48 2.00 0.03 -3.90
CA ILE A 48 1.55 1.38 -4.26
C ILE A 48 0.69 1.32 -5.53
N GLU A 49 1.13 0.58 -6.54
CA GLU A 49 0.37 0.42 -7.78
C GLU A 49 -0.99 -0.23 -7.53
N THR A 50 -1.03 -1.24 -6.66
CA THR A 50 -2.28 -1.90 -6.31
C THR A 50 -3.24 -0.91 -5.66
N MET A 51 -2.73 -0.06 -4.76
CA MET A 51 -3.55 0.95 -4.11
C MET A 51 -4.08 1.98 -5.10
N GLN A 52 -3.26 2.36 -6.08
CA GLN A 52 -3.66 3.34 -7.09
C GLN A 52 -4.70 2.79 -8.06
N THR A 53 -4.62 1.51 -8.37
CA THR A 53 -5.52 0.86 -9.34
C THR A 53 -6.74 0.22 -8.69
N SER A 54 -6.81 0.21 -7.37
CA SER A 54 -7.92 -0.35 -6.62
C SER A 54 -9.17 0.51 -6.85
N LYS A 55 -10.26 -0.10 -7.25
CA LYS A 55 -11.52 0.60 -7.51
C LYS A 55 -12.67 -0.05 -6.77
#